data_fdf2b02d2b7aca40ece3ac7f1733eb16
#
_entry.id   fdf2b02d2b7aca40ece3ac7f1733eb16
#
_cell.length_a   1.000
_cell.length_b   1.000
_cell.length_c   1.000
_cell.angle_alpha   90.00
_cell.angle_beta   90.00
_cell.angle_gamma   90.00
#
_symmetry.space_group_name_H-M   'P 1'
#
loop_
_entity.id
_entity.type
_entity.pdbx_description
1 polymer ?
#
loop_
_entity_poly.entity_id
_entity_poly.type
_entity_poly.pdbx_seq_one_letter_code
_entity_poly.pdbx_strand_id
1 'polypeptide(L)'
;PKPLDTGDVASVLIDGGIFMNSPSVSAYAEARKLFPGDSIAVLSLGTGELTRPIPFEEARTWGSALWVMSLLDCMFDGVSKAADHQMQLFLGERYQRLQTPLDNANDDMDDASKENIANLKKTARELIANNEAALEQFFAMEING
;
A
#
# COMPACT_ATOMS: atom_id res chain seq x y z
N PRO A 1 -16.64 -10.53 -10.75
CA PRO A 1 -15.47 -11.13 -11.39
C PRO A 1 -15.82 -11.56 -12.80
N LYS A 2 -14.98 -11.20 -13.79
CA LYS A 2 -15.15 -11.70 -15.16
C LYS A 2 -14.27 -12.95 -15.32
N PRO A 3 -14.77 -14.04 -15.93
CA PRO A 3 -13.92 -15.16 -16.24
C PRO A 3 -12.87 -14.73 -17.29
N LEU A 4 -11.61 -15.12 -17.05
CA LEU A 4 -10.56 -15.04 -18.05
C LEU A 4 -10.57 -16.32 -18.85
N ASP A 5 -10.83 -16.24 -20.15
CA ASP A 5 -10.78 -17.40 -21.04
C ASP A 5 -9.30 -17.70 -21.38
N THR A 6 -8.76 -18.73 -20.75
CA THR A 6 -7.37 -19.21 -20.98
C THR A 6 -7.34 -20.44 -21.91
N GLY A 7 -8.39 -20.65 -22.69
CA GLY A 7 -8.50 -21.71 -23.71
C GLY A 7 -9.21 -22.97 -23.22
N ASP A 8 -8.81 -23.57 -22.11
CA ASP A 8 -9.39 -24.84 -21.64
C ASP A 8 -9.98 -24.78 -20.20
N VAL A 9 -9.69 -23.73 -19.44
CA VAL A 9 -10.21 -23.56 -18.07
C VAL A 9 -10.64 -22.11 -17.84
N ALA A 10 -11.91 -21.91 -17.55
CA ALA A 10 -12.42 -20.61 -17.12
C ALA A 10 -11.86 -20.28 -15.72
N SER A 11 -10.96 -19.32 -15.63
CA SER A 11 -10.41 -18.84 -14.36
C SER A 11 -11.21 -17.62 -13.89
N VAL A 12 -11.68 -17.65 -12.64
CA VAL A 12 -12.31 -16.51 -11.99
C VAL A 12 -11.24 -15.78 -11.18
N LEU A 13 -10.98 -14.53 -11.55
CA LEU A 13 -10.03 -13.68 -10.87
C LEU A 13 -10.73 -12.82 -9.83
N ILE A 14 -10.07 -12.65 -8.70
CA ILE A 14 -10.45 -11.72 -7.63
C ILE A 14 -9.34 -10.70 -7.45
N ASP A 15 -9.63 -9.61 -6.73
CA ASP A 15 -8.65 -8.57 -6.44
C ASP A 15 -7.45 -9.14 -5.65
N GLY A 16 -6.24 -8.84 -6.13
CA GLY A 16 -5.00 -9.27 -5.50
C GLY A 16 -4.77 -8.67 -4.12
N GLY A 17 -5.41 -7.54 -3.79
CA GLY A 17 -5.34 -6.91 -2.47
C GLY A 17 -5.82 -7.81 -1.34
N ILE A 18 -6.75 -8.72 -1.61
CA ILE A 18 -7.22 -9.71 -0.62
C ILE A 18 -6.08 -10.62 -0.14
N PHE A 19 -5.14 -10.92 -1.02
CA PHE A 19 -3.98 -11.76 -0.71
C PHE A 19 -2.77 -10.93 -0.31
N MET A 20 -2.54 -9.77 -0.97
CA MET A 20 -1.32 -8.99 -0.82
C MET A 20 -1.58 -7.50 -1.07
N ASN A 21 -2.08 -6.84 -0.04
CA ASN A 21 -2.40 -5.41 -0.11
C ASN A 21 -1.14 -4.53 -0.25
N SER A 22 0.00 -4.94 0.33
CA SER A 22 1.31 -4.33 0.10
C SER A 22 2.21 -5.29 -0.68
N PRO A 23 2.52 -5.03 -1.96
CA PRO A 23 3.29 -5.94 -2.80
C PRO A 23 4.81 -5.82 -2.61
N SER A 24 5.30 -4.97 -1.70
CA SER A 24 6.73 -4.64 -1.57
C SER A 24 7.63 -5.86 -1.32
N VAL A 25 7.21 -6.77 -0.42
CA VAL A 25 7.96 -8.01 -0.12
C VAL A 25 8.03 -8.93 -1.35
N SER A 26 6.92 -9.08 -2.07
CA SER A 26 6.89 -9.92 -3.28
C SER A 26 7.65 -9.31 -4.43
N ALA A 27 7.55 -7.99 -4.60
CA ALA A 27 8.35 -7.29 -5.61
C ALA A 27 9.85 -7.48 -5.34
N TYR A 28 10.26 -7.37 -4.08
CA TYR A 28 11.64 -7.64 -3.68
C TYR A 28 12.05 -9.11 -3.95
N ALA A 29 11.21 -10.07 -3.59
CA ALA A 29 11.48 -11.48 -3.82
C ALA A 29 11.64 -11.81 -5.31
N GLU A 30 10.77 -11.27 -6.17
CA GLU A 30 10.89 -11.45 -7.63
C GLU A 30 12.11 -10.71 -8.19
N ALA A 31 12.42 -9.50 -7.70
CA ALA A 31 13.64 -8.81 -8.11
C ALA A 31 14.91 -9.61 -7.76
N ARG A 32 14.97 -10.19 -6.55
CA ARG A 32 16.09 -11.07 -6.14
C ARG A 32 16.24 -12.30 -7.02
N LYS A 33 15.14 -12.83 -7.51
CA LYS A 33 15.12 -13.99 -8.41
C LYS A 33 15.57 -13.62 -9.84
N LEU A 34 15.12 -12.46 -10.33
CA LEU A 34 15.43 -11.99 -11.68
C LEU A 34 16.85 -11.42 -11.80
N PHE A 35 17.35 -10.82 -10.72
CA PHE A 35 18.64 -10.14 -10.65
C PHE A 35 19.49 -10.74 -9.50
N PRO A 36 19.92 -12.01 -9.63
CA PRO A 36 20.70 -12.67 -8.60
C PRO A 36 22.09 -12.02 -8.49
N GLY A 37 22.41 -11.51 -7.32
CA GLY A 37 23.70 -10.84 -7.07
C GLY A 37 23.65 -9.32 -7.11
N ASP A 38 22.65 -8.73 -7.75
CA ASP A 38 22.53 -7.28 -7.81
C ASP A 38 22.07 -6.70 -6.46
N SER A 39 22.51 -5.48 -6.19
CA SER A 39 22.01 -4.70 -5.06
C SER A 39 20.64 -4.12 -5.42
N ILE A 40 19.65 -4.36 -4.57
CA ILE A 40 18.27 -3.93 -4.80
C ILE A 40 17.88 -2.87 -3.78
N ALA A 41 17.32 -1.77 -4.27
CA ALA A 41 16.62 -0.79 -3.45
C ALA A 41 15.13 -0.80 -3.80
N VAL A 42 14.27 -0.55 -2.83
CA VAL A 42 12.81 -0.57 -3.00
C VAL A 42 12.19 0.71 -2.50
N LEU A 43 11.54 1.44 -3.40
CA LEU A 43 10.67 2.57 -3.06
C LEU A 43 9.21 2.08 -3.05
N SER A 44 8.58 2.13 -1.88
CA SER A 44 7.19 1.75 -1.67
C SER A 44 6.32 3.00 -1.56
N LEU A 45 5.35 3.13 -2.46
CA LEU A 45 4.42 4.26 -2.49
C LEU A 45 3.07 3.81 -1.96
N GLY A 46 2.60 4.44 -0.89
CA GLY A 46 1.25 4.25 -0.37
C GLY A 46 0.23 5.13 -1.09
N THR A 47 -1.02 4.76 -1.02
CA THR A 47 -2.15 5.50 -1.62
C THR A 47 -2.79 6.51 -0.66
N GLY A 48 -2.21 6.68 0.53
CA GLY A 48 -2.79 7.40 1.63
C GLY A 48 -3.48 6.46 2.62
N GLU A 49 -3.65 6.91 3.86
CA GLU A 49 -4.37 6.17 4.88
C GLU A 49 -5.33 7.06 5.66
N LEU A 50 -6.52 6.53 5.94
CA LEU A 50 -7.45 7.11 6.90
C LEU A 50 -7.45 6.25 8.16
N THR A 51 -7.00 6.82 9.26
CA THR A 51 -7.15 6.18 10.56
C THR A 51 -8.57 6.37 11.04
N ARG A 52 -9.39 5.33 10.93
CA ARG A 52 -10.75 5.31 11.46
C ARG A 52 -10.76 4.53 12.78
N PRO A 53 -10.70 5.21 13.94
CA PRO A 53 -10.81 4.51 15.20
C PRO A 53 -12.18 3.85 15.28
N ILE A 54 -12.23 2.61 15.76
CA ILE A 54 -13.49 1.89 15.99
C ILE A 54 -13.97 2.28 17.39
N PRO A 55 -15.04 3.10 17.52
CA PRO A 55 -15.56 3.51 18.84
C PRO A 55 -16.19 2.30 19.53
N PHE A 56 -15.78 2.04 20.77
CA PHE A 56 -16.27 0.89 21.53
C PHE A 56 -17.81 0.87 21.65
N GLU A 57 -18.43 2.02 21.91
CA GLU A 57 -19.88 2.11 22.09
C GLU A 57 -20.67 1.81 20.81
N GLU A 58 -20.11 2.09 19.65
CA GLU A 58 -20.69 1.73 18.36
C GLU A 58 -20.45 0.23 18.07
N ALA A 59 -19.22 -0.22 18.23
CA ALA A 59 -18.81 -1.57 17.92
C ALA A 59 -19.59 -2.63 18.71
N ARG A 60 -19.92 -2.37 19.96
CA ARG A 60 -20.72 -3.27 20.80
C ARG A 60 -22.13 -3.54 20.27
N THR A 61 -22.65 -2.65 19.42
CA THR A 61 -23.98 -2.77 18.82
C THR A 61 -23.95 -3.36 17.40
N TRP A 62 -22.77 -3.56 16.83
CA TRP A 62 -22.61 -4.03 15.46
C TRP A 62 -23.07 -5.47 15.31
N GLY A 63 -23.77 -5.74 14.21
CA GLY A 63 -24.00 -7.11 13.73
C GLY A 63 -22.81 -7.65 12.96
N SER A 64 -22.84 -8.95 12.65
CA SER A 64 -21.73 -9.65 11.98
C SER A 64 -21.25 -8.97 10.68
N ALA A 65 -22.15 -8.37 9.91
CA ALA A 65 -21.79 -7.73 8.65
C ALA A 65 -20.88 -6.51 8.83
N LEU A 66 -21.17 -5.65 9.82
CA LEU A 66 -20.33 -4.46 10.11
C LEU A 66 -18.97 -4.88 10.70
N TRP A 67 -18.96 -5.91 11.54
CA TRP A 67 -17.71 -6.46 12.07
C TRP A 67 -16.81 -7.01 10.96
N VAL A 68 -17.36 -7.71 9.97
CA VAL A 68 -16.58 -8.26 8.85
C VAL A 68 -15.87 -7.13 8.07
N MET A 69 -16.55 -6.03 7.78
CA MET A 69 -15.93 -4.90 7.06
C MET A 69 -14.78 -4.29 7.85
N SER A 70 -15.00 -3.98 9.13
CA SER A 70 -13.96 -3.40 9.98
C SER A 70 -12.78 -4.34 10.23
N LEU A 71 -13.01 -5.65 10.29
CA LEU A 71 -11.94 -6.63 10.39
C LEU A 71 -11.11 -6.71 9.11
N LEU A 72 -11.72 -6.59 7.93
CA LEU A 72 -10.99 -6.55 6.66
C LEU A 72 -10.07 -5.33 6.60
N ASP A 73 -10.55 -4.15 7.01
CA ASP A 73 -9.73 -2.94 7.07
C ASP A 73 -8.53 -3.12 8.02
N CYS A 74 -8.76 -3.68 9.22
CA CYS A 74 -7.70 -4.01 10.16
C CYS A 74 -6.69 -5.02 9.60
N MET A 75 -7.17 -6.03 8.85
CA MET A 75 -6.30 -7.03 8.23
C MET A 75 -5.44 -6.42 7.13
N PHE A 76 -6.01 -5.58 6.26
CA PHE A 76 -5.26 -4.92 5.20
C PHE A 76 -4.20 -3.97 5.76
N ASP A 77 -4.54 -3.19 6.78
CA ASP A 77 -3.59 -2.33 7.48
C ASP A 77 -2.48 -3.15 8.15
N GLY A 78 -2.85 -4.19 8.87
CA GLY A 78 -1.90 -5.10 9.54
C GLY A 78 -0.92 -5.76 8.58
N VAL A 79 -1.40 -6.30 7.45
CA VAL A 79 -0.56 -6.91 6.41
C VAL A 79 0.38 -5.87 5.78
N SER A 80 -0.10 -4.66 5.53
CA SER A 80 0.71 -3.57 4.98
C SER A 80 1.82 -3.14 5.94
N LYS A 81 1.51 -2.98 7.22
CA LYS A 81 2.49 -2.64 8.27
C LYS A 81 3.50 -3.76 8.49
N ALA A 82 3.07 -5.02 8.45
CA ALA A 82 3.98 -6.16 8.55
C ALA A 82 4.95 -6.21 7.37
N ALA A 83 4.48 -5.99 6.15
CA ALA A 83 5.31 -5.94 4.95
C ALA A 83 6.34 -4.79 5.03
N ASP A 84 5.91 -3.61 5.48
CA ASP A 84 6.77 -2.45 5.68
C ASP A 84 7.90 -2.75 6.69
N HIS A 85 7.54 -3.28 7.85
CA HIS A 85 8.50 -3.69 8.87
C HIS A 85 9.51 -4.74 8.35
N GLN A 86 9.03 -5.75 7.64
CA GLN A 86 9.90 -6.77 7.04
C GLN A 86 10.88 -6.17 6.03
N MET A 87 10.41 -5.29 5.16
CA MET A 87 11.25 -4.63 4.16
C MET A 87 12.31 -3.73 4.81
N GLN A 88 11.94 -3.03 5.89
CA GLN A 88 12.89 -2.24 6.67
C GLN A 88 14.00 -3.12 7.29
N LEU A 89 13.65 -4.30 7.79
CA LEU A 89 14.64 -5.26 8.31
C LEU A 89 15.53 -5.85 7.22
N PHE A 90 15.00 -6.12 6.02
CA PHE A 90 15.75 -6.75 4.94
C PHE A 90 16.70 -5.80 4.24
N LEU A 91 16.28 -4.54 4.06
CA LEU A 91 16.99 -3.59 3.20
C LEU A 91 17.57 -2.36 3.96
N GLY A 92 17.09 -2.07 5.17
CA GLY A 92 17.52 -0.89 5.92
C GLY A 92 17.36 0.40 5.10
N GLU A 93 18.46 1.12 4.88
CA GLU A 93 18.48 2.37 4.12
C GLU A 93 18.08 2.22 2.64
N ARG A 94 18.15 1.00 2.09
CA ARG A 94 17.73 0.72 0.71
C ARG A 94 16.23 0.48 0.58
N TYR A 95 15.47 0.65 1.65
CA TYR A 95 14.02 0.64 1.64
C TYR A 95 13.48 2.00 2.07
N GLN A 96 12.68 2.61 1.23
CA GLN A 96 11.95 3.85 1.54
C GLN A 96 10.46 3.63 1.32
N ARG A 97 9.64 3.94 2.33
CA ARG A 97 8.19 3.97 2.19
C ARG A 97 7.69 5.40 2.32
N LEU A 98 6.91 5.82 1.35
CA LEU A 98 6.17 7.08 1.40
C LEU A 98 4.69 6.77 1.62
N GLN A 99 4.16 7.23 2.74
CA GLN A 99 2.75 7.13 3.13
C GLN A 99 2.35 8.40 3.88
N THR A 100 1.09 8.80 3.76
CA THR A 100 0.57 10.02 4.39
C THR A 100 -0.88 9.84 4.81
N PRO A 101 -1.33 10.46 5.91
CA PRO A 101 -2.73 10.50 6.24
C PRO A 101 -3.52 11.34 5.21
N LEU A 102 -4.77 10.96 4.99
CA LEU A 102 -5.71 11.67 4.12
C LEU A 102 -6.60 12.60 4.95
N ASP A 103 -6.05 13.71 5.47
CA ASP A 103 -6.76 14.62 6.35
C ASP A 103 -7.89 15.39 5.65
N ASN A 104 -7.71 15.68 4.36
CA ASN A 104 -8.63 16.52 3.58
C ASN A 104 -9.15 15.83 2.30
N ALA A 105 -8.85 14.56 2.12
CA ALA A 105 -9.26 13.77 0.95
C ALA A 105 -10.01 12.53 1.41
N ASN A 106 -10.90 12.04 0.56
CA ASN A 106 -11.63 10.80 0.79
C ASN A 106 -10.87 9.62 0.16
N ASP A 107 -10.90 8.47 0.82
CA ASP A 107 -10.31 7.20 0.36
C ASP A 107 -11.31 6.31 -0.40
N ASP A 108 -12.56 6.73 -0.55
CA ASP A 108 -13.55 5.99 -1.33
C ASP A 108 -13.09 5.86 -2.79
N MET A 109 -12.95 4.62 -3.24
CA MET A 109 -12.38 4.30 -4.57
C MET A 109 -13.22 4.80 -5.74
N ASP A 110 -14.48 5.11 -5.51
CA ASP A 110 -15.44 5.62 -6.50
C ASP A 110 -15.68 7.14 -6.40
N ASP A 111 -15.10 7.82 -5.42
CA ASP A 111 -15.16 9.29 -5.32
C ASP A 111 -14.19 9.96 -6.32
N ALA A 112 -14.60 10.00 -7.57
CA ALA A 112 -13.91 10.72 -8.64
C ALA A 112 -14.33 12.19 -8.77
N SER A 113 -14.86 12.81 -7.71
CA SER A 113 -15.23 14.22 -7.70
C SER A 113 -14.00 15.11 -7.96
N LYS A 114 -14.23 16.26 -8.63
CA LYS A 114 -13.14 17.22 -8.90
C LYS A 114 -12.49 17.73 -7.62
N GLU A 115 -13.26 17.85 -6.55
CA GLU A 115 -12.81 18.29 -5.24
C GLU A 115 -11.88 17.24 -4.61
N ASN A 116 -12.32 15.98 -4.54
CA ASN A 116 -11.49 14.90 -3.98
C ASN A 116 -10.20 14.71 -4.78
N ILE A 117 -10.27 14.71 -6.11
CA ILE A 117 -9.07 14.64 -6.97
C ILE A 117 -8.11 15.81 -6.70
N ALA A 118 -8.63 17.03 -6.51
CA ALA A 118 -7.78 18.17 -6.18
C ALA A 118 -7.11 18.02 -4.81
N ASN A 119 -7.83 17.53 -3.81
CA ASN A 119 -7.33 17.26 -2.47
C ASN A 119 -6.27 16.17 -2.46
N LEU A 120 -6.51 15.04 -3.14
CA LEU A 120 -5.54 13.96 -3.30
C LEU A 120 -4.24 14.44 -3.96
N LYS A 121 -4.35 15.26 -5.03
CA LYS A 121 -3.18 15.86 -5.69
C LYS A 121 -2.42 16.82 -4.79
N LYS A 122 -3.11 17.57 -3.94
CA LYS A 122 -2.49 18.48 -2.97
C LYS A 122 -1.72 17.66 -1.93
N THR A 123 -2.35 16.68 -1.32
CA THR A 123 -1.73 15.76 -0.34
C THR A 123 -0.48 15.07 -0.92
N ALA A 124 -0.56 14.59 -2.17
CA ALA A 124 0.59 13.97 -2.83
C ALA A 124 1.75 14.96 -3.04
N ARG A 125 1.48 16.23 -3.40
CA ARG A 125 2.53 17.25 -3.53
C ARG A 125 3.18 17.59 -2.20
N GLU A 126 2.39 17.68 -1.14
CA GLU A 126 2.88 17.91 0.22
C GLU A 126 3.75 16.73 0.70
N LEU A 127 3.33 15.49 0.41
CA LEU A 127 4.14 14.30 0.69
C LEU A 127 5.50 14.36 -0.02
N ILE A 128 5.53 14.70 -1.30
CA ILE A 128 6.78 14.84 -2.07
C ILE A 128 7.66 15.93 -1.47
N ALA A 129 7.11 17.12 -1.24
CA ALA A 129 7.87 18.25 -0.70
C ALA A 129 8.46 17.96 0.69
N ASN A 130 7.71 17.27 1.55
CA ASN A 130 8.15 16.90 2.89
C ASN A 130 9.23 15.80 2.90
N ASN A 131 9.39 15.07 1.79
CA ASN A 131 10.34 13.95 1.66
C ASN A 131 11.39 14.17 0.56
N GLU A 132 11.52 15.39 0.04
CA GLU A 132 12.41 15.70 -1.08
C GLU A 132 13.86 15.26 -0.81
N ALA A 133 14.43 15.66 0.32
CA ALA A 133 15.78 15.28 0.70
C ALA A 133 15.96 13.75 0.86
N ALA A 134 14.98 13.07 1.43
CA ALA A 134 15.02 11.59 1.57
C ALA A 134 14.93 10.90 0.21
N LEU A 135 14.12 11.42 -0.71
CA LEU A 135 14.03 10.92 -2.08
C LEU A 135 15.33 11.16 -2.86
N GLU A 136 15.92 12.37 -2.76
CA GLU A 136 17.21 12.66 -3.39
C GLU A 136 18.29 11.72 -2.87
N GLN A 137 18.36 11.51 -1.57
CA GLN A 137 19.31 10.57 -0.97
C GLN A 137 19.06 9.13 -1.44
N PHE A 138 17.80 8.69 -1.51
CA PHE A 138 17.44 7.35 -1.99
C PHE A 138 17.88 7.13 -3.44
N PHE A 139 17.65 8.09 -4.33
CA PHE A 139 18.04 7.98 -5.74
C PHE A 139 19.54 8.23 -5.97
N ALA A 140 20.23 8.90 -5.05
CA ALA A 140 21.68 9.10 -5.12
C ALA A 140 22.47 7.90 -4.55
N MET A 141 21.79 6.93 -3.91
CA MET A 141 22.47 5.72 -3.45
C MET A 141 23.09 4.99 -4.64
N GLU A 142 24.44 4.91 -4.65
CA GLU A 142 25.12 3.98 -5.54
C GLU A 142 24.78 2.56 -5.10
N ILE A 143 23.98 1.91 -5.89
CA ILE A 143 23.69 0.48 -5.72
C ILE A 143 24.89 -0.24 -6.32
N ASN A 144 25.99 -0.27 -5.57
CA ASN A 144 27.18 -1.00 -5.97
C ASN A 144 26.86 -2.50 -5.89
N GLY A 145 26.91 -3.15 -7.05
CA GLY A 145 26.78 -4.59 -7.20
C GLY A 145 28.00 -5.35 -6.67
#